data_a3c5440422e5309e58bc5cd18247dcde
#
_entry.id   a3c5440422e5309e58bc5cd18247dcde
#
_cell.length_a   1.000
_cell.length_b   1.000
_cell.length_c   1.000
_cell.angle_alpha   90.00
_cell.angle_beta   90.00
_cell.angle_gamma   90.00
#
_symmetry.space_group_name_H-M   'P 1'
#
loop_
_entity.id
_entity.type
_entity.pdbx_description
1 polymer ?
#
loop_
_entity_poly.entity_id
_entity_poly.type
_entity_poly.pdbx_seq_one_letter_code
_entity_poly.pdbx_strand_id
1 'polypeptide(L)'
;PALMFINSPSNPTGRVLGVDHLRKVVAWCREHDTILASDECYLGLSWDTEAVSILDPRVSDGDHTGLLAIHSLSKISNLASYRAGFFAGDRDLIAELLAVRKHSGMIVPFPIQAAMTAALSDDTHVEAQRARYQLRRSRLLPAVREAGFRVDDSEAGLYLWATRDEGCRDTVAWLAQRGILAAPGDFYGPLGVNHVRFALTATDERIDAAVARLTA
;
A
#
# COMPACT_ATOMS: atom_id res chain seq x y z
N PRO A 1 -12.57 -17.85 11.94
CA PRO A 1 -11.62 -18.11 10.87
C PRO A 1 -10.23 -18.39 11.44
N ALA A 2 -9.42 -19.21 10.75
CA ALA A 2 -8.04 -19.49 11.21
C ALA A 2 -7.08 -18.32 10.93
N LEU A 3 -7.38 -17.50 9.92
CA LEU A 3 -6.56 -16.36 9.47
C LEU A 3 -7.45 -15.21 9.05
N MET A 4 -7.12 -14.01 9.50
CA MET A 4 -7.65 -12.75 9.00
C MET A 4 -6.53 -11.98 8.29
N PHE A 5 -6.84 -11.43 7.11
CA PHE A 5 -5.91 -10.61 6.34
C PHE A 5 -6.43 -9.17 6.27
N ILE A 6 -5.59 -8.21 6.64
CA ILE A 6 -5.87 -6.77 6.46
C ILE A 6 -4.77 -6.12 5.63
N ASN A 7 -5.07 -4.96 5.03
CA ASN A 7 -4.10 -4.16 4.29
C ASN A 7 -4.21 -2.69 4.71
N SER A 8 -3.19 -2.18 5.38
CA SER A 8 -3.13 -0.78 5.83
C SER A 8 -1.69 -0.25 5.81
N PRO A 9 -1.45 0.83 5.05
CA PRO A 9 -2.34 1.54 4.12
C PRO A 9 -2.80 0.68 2.95
N SER A 10 -4.04 0.88 2.52
CA SER A 10 -4.73 -0.01 1.58
C SER A 10 -4.45 0.33 0.11
N ASN A 11 -4.31 -0.69 -0.72
CA ASN A 11 -4.42 -0.61 -2.16
C ASN A 11 -5.77 -1.27 -2.58
N PRO A 12 -6.67 -0.56 -3.27
CA PRO A 12 -6.44 0.65 -4.08
C PRO A 12 -6.74 1.98 -3.38
N THR A 13 -7.41 1.99 -2.23
CA THR A 13 -8.06 3.17 -1.65
C THR A 13 -7.10 4.18 -1.02
N GLY A 14 -5.93 3.75 -0.57
CA GLY A 14 -5.02 4.58 0.23
C GLY A 14 -5.52 4.85 1.65
N ARG A 15 -6.55 4.14 2.11
CA ARG A 15 -7.11 4.28 3.46
C ARG A 15 -6.15 3.77 4.51
N VAL A 16 -6.06 4.49 5.62
CA VAL A 16 -5.26 4.13 6.79
C VAL A 16 -6.18 3.66 7.91
N LEU A 17 -5.89 2.50 8.48
CA LEU A 17 -6.57 2.03 9.69
C LEU A 17 -5.87 2.66 10.91
N GLY A 18 -6.59 3.48 11.65
CA GLY A 18 -6.07 4.15 12.85
C GLY A 18 -5.85 3.17 14.03
N VAL A 19 -5.08 3.61 15.03
CA VAL A 19 -4.71 2.83 16.22
C VAL A 19 -5.93 2.18 16.89
N ASP A 20 -6.99 2.93 17.14
CA ASP A 20 -8.18 2.40 17.82
C ASP A 20 -8.90 1.31 17.03
N HIS A 21 -8.89 1.42 15.69
CA HIS A 21 -9.46 0.39 14.84
C HIS A 21 -8.59 -0.87 14.85
N LEU A 22 -7.28 -0.72 14.71
CA LEU A 22 -6.33 -1.85 14.74
C LEU A 22 -6.38 -2.57 16.10
N ARG A 23 -6.46 -1.84 17.22
CA ARG A 23 -6.65 -2.45 18.56
C ARG A 23 -7.90 -3.33 18.62
N LYS A 24 -9.01 -2.87 18.07
CA LYS A 24 -10.26 -3.67 18.02
C LYS A 24 -10.08 -4.93 17.18
N VAL A 25 -9.40 -4.83 16.05
CA VAL A 25 -9.12 -6.00 15.19
C VAL A 25 -8.22 -7.00 15.90
N VAL A 26 -7.15 -6.54 16.55
CA VAL A 26 -6.23 -7.38 17.34
C VAL A 26 -6.98 -8.07 18.47
N ALA A 27 -7.78 -7.32 19.26
CA ALA A 27 -8.55 -7.86 20.36
C ALA A 27 -9.53 -8.96 19.88
N TRP A 28 -10.25 -8.68 18.78
CA TRP A 28 -11.18 -9.65 18.18
C TRP A 28 -10.44 -10.93 17.73
N CYS A 29 -9.28 -10.78 17.07
CA CYS A 29 -8.49 -11.93 16.61
C CYS A 29 -8.03 -12.81 17.78
N ARG A 30 -7.59 -12.19 18.88
CA ARG A 30 -7.19 -12.91 20.11
C ARG A 30 -8.35 -13.65 20.75
N GLU A 31 -9.52 -13.00 20.85
CA GLU A 31 -10.74 -13.62 21.40
C GLU A 31 -11.21 -14.86 20.60
N HIS A 32 -10.89 -14.90 19.29
CA HIS A 32 -11.36 -15.93 18.37
C HIS A 32 -10.26 -16.89 17.89
N ASP A 33 -9.11 -16.92 18.54
CA ASP A 33 -7.96 -17.75 18.13
C ASP A 33 -7.64 -17.62 16.63
N THR A 34 -7.68 -16.39 16.12
CA THR A 34 -7.46 -16.08 14.71
C THR A 34 -6.11 -15.39 14.53
N ILE A 35 -5.26 -15.92 13.66
CA ILE A 35 -4.01 -15.26 13.27
C ILE A 35 -4.36 -13.99 12.47
N LEU A 36 -3.75 -12.85 12.82
CA LEU A 36 -3.88 -11.60 12.08
C LEU A 36 -2.64 -11.36 11.21
N ALA A 37 -2.81 -11.33 9.90
CA ALA A 37 -1.79 -10.93 8.94
C ALA A 37 -2.10 -9.53 8.39
N SER A 38 -1.20 -8.58 8.59
CA SER A 38 -1.33 -7.20 8.09
C SER A 38 -0.34 -6.95 6.97
N ASP A 39 -0.84 -6.67 5.76
CA ASP A 39 -0.01 -6.18 4.66
C ASP A 39 0.25 -4.69 4.87
N GLU A 40 1.51 -4.38 5.22
CA GLU A 40 2.01 -3.06 5.57
C GLU A 40 2.98 -2.50 4.52
N CYS A 41 2.91 -2.98 3.28
CA CYS A 41 3.87 -2.61 2.24
C CYS A 41 3.88 -1.12 1.87
N TYR A 42 2.89 -0.34 2.32
CA TYR A 42 2.81 1.11 2.13
C TYR A 42 3.02 1.91 3.43
N LEU A 43 3.43 1.29 4.53
CA LEU A 43 3.51 1.92 5.86
C LEU A 43 4.35 3.22 5.85
N GLY A 44 5.48 3.24 5.14
CA GLY A 44 6.35 4.42 5.00
C GLY A 44 5.85 5.50 4.04
N LEU A 45 4.67 5.34 3.42
CA LEU A 45 4.14 6.23 2.38
C LEU A 45 2.83 6.91 2.83
N SER A 46 2.85 7.46 4.03
CA SER A 46 1.74 8.24 4.59
C SER A 46 1.85 9.72 4.21
N TRP A 47 0.70 10.35 3.97
CA TRP A 47 0.60 11.76 3.56
C TRP A 47 -0.15 12.60 4.58
N ASP A 48 -1.41 12.28 4.82
CA ASP A 48 -2.34 13.09 5.61
C ASP A 48 -2.63 12.47 6.99
N THR A 49 -2.33 11.17 7.17
CA THR A 49 -2.63 10.40 8.38
C THR A 49 -1.45 9.52 8.75
N GLU A 50 -1.11 9.43 10.03
CA GLU A 50 -0.08 8.50 10.51
C GLU A 50 -0.53 7.06 10.28
N ALA A 51 0.24 6.28 9.52
CA ALA A 51 0.05 4.84 9.43
C ALA A 51 0.92 4.14 10.47
N VAL A 52 0.34 3.18 11.20
CA VAL A 52 1.02 2.41 12.23
C VAL A 52 0.98 0.92 11.91
N SER A 53 2.04 0.21 12.34
CA SER A 53 2.09 -1.25 12.26
C SER A 53 1.14 -1.89 13.29
N ILE A 54 0.62 -3.08 12.99
CA ILE A 54 -0.06 -3.89 14.03
C ILE A 54 0.88 -4.29 15.18
N LEU A 55 2.19 -4.21 14.97
CA LEU A 55 3.21 -4.49 15.99
C LEU A 55 3.54 -3.28 16.87
N ASP A 56 3.03 -2.08 16.53
CA ASP A 56 3.21 -0.88 17.35
C ASP A 56 2.68 -1.15 18.77
N PRO A 57 3.42 -0.81 19.83
CA PRO A 57 2.95 -1.01 21.21
C PRO A 57 1.60 -0.35 21.51
N ARG A 58 1.26 0.73 20.82
CA ARG A 58 -0.06 1.37 20.92
C ARG A 58 -1.19 0.49 20.41
N VAL A 59 -0.89 -0.51 19.56
CA VAL A 59 -1.85 -1.45 18.95
C VAL A 59 -1.81 -2.80 19.63
N SER A 60 -0.61 -3.37 19.80
CA SER A 60 -0.37 -4.73 20.28
C SER A 60 -0.28 -4.86 21.80
N ASP A 61 -0.15 -3.75 22.52
CA ASP A 61 0.24 -3.69 23.94
C ASP A 61 1.59 -4.40 24.23
N GLY A 62 2.47 -4.50 23.21
CA GLY A 62 3.76 -5.17 23.25
C GLY A 62 3.71 -6.70 23.15
N ASP A 63 2.52 -7.28 23.05
CA ASP A 63 2.32 -8.72 22.82
C ASP A 63 2.07 -8.96 21.32
N HIS A 64 2.96 -9.70 20.67
CA HIS A 64 2.86 -10.03 19.24
C HIS A 64 2.29 -11.42 18.96
N THR A 65 1.80 -12.13 19.96
CA THR A 65 1.19 -13.46 19.80
C THR A 65 0.05 -13.40 18.79
N GLY A 66 0.09 -14.27 17.76
CA GLY A 66 -0.89 -14.34 16.68
C GLY A 66 -0.81 -13.20 15.66
N LEU A 67 0.18 -12.30 15.72
CA LEU A 67 0.32 -11.15 14.81
C LEU A 67 1.45 -11.37 13.81
N LEU A 68 1.19 -11.09 12.51
CA LEU A 68 2.15 -11.10 11.42
C LEU A 68 2.07 -9.80 10.61
N ALA A 69 3.06 -8.93 10.72
CA ALA A 69 3.24 -7.79 9.83
C ALA A 69 4.01 -8.22 8.58
N ILE A 70 3.51 -7.83 7.42
CA ILE A 70 4.08 -8.17 6.10
C ILE A 70 4.63 -6.91 5.47
N HIS A 71 5.94 -6.87 5.24
CA HIS A 71 6.64 -5.75 4.64
C HIS A 71 7.24 -6.09 3.28
N SER A 72 7.39 -5.08 2.45
CA SER A 72 7.95 -5.23 1.11
C SER A 72 8.84 -4.04 0.74
N LEU A 73 10.00 -4.33 0.18
CA LEU A 73 10.89 -3.30 -0.38
C LEU A 73 10.48 -2.87 -1.80
N SER A 74 9.46 -3.52 -2.37
CA SER A 74 8.98 -3.22 -3.72
C SER A 74 8.53 -1.77 -3.89
N LYS A 75 7.96 -1.16 -2.84
CA LYS A 75 7.35 0.18 -2.89
C LYS A 75 8.20 1.23 -2.21
N ILE A 76 8.68 0.94 -1.00
CA ILE A 76 9.47 1.89 -0.22
C ILE A 76 10.89 2.08 -0.79
N SER A 77 11.49 1.02 -1.36
CA SER A 77 12.86 1.03 -1.87
C SER A 77 12.96 0.81 -3.40
N ASN A 78 11.82 0.84 -4.12
CA ASN A 78 11.76 0.58 -5.58
C ASN A 78 12.38 -0.75 -6.04
N LEU A 79 12.44 -1.76 -5.17
CA LEU A 79 13.03 -3.07 -5.43
C LEU A 79 12.00 -4.13 -5.85
N ALA A 80 10.97 -3.75 -6.63
CA ALA A 80 9.89 -4.65 -7.02
C ALA A 80 10.37 -5.89 -7.79
N SER A 81 11.35 -5.74 -8.68
CA SER A 81 11.91 -6.85 -9.48
C SER A 81 12.74 -7.82 -8.65
N TYR A 82 13.26 -7.40 -7.50
CA TYR A 82 14.04 -8.26 -6.60
C TYR A 82 13.18 -9.26 -5.84
N ARG A 83 11.86 -9.10 -5.81
CA ARG A 83 10.92 -9.95 -5.05
C ARG A 83 11.28 -10.02 -3.57
N ALA A 84 11.68 -8.88 -3.00
CA ALA A 84 12.19 -8.76 -1.65
C ALA A 84 11.09 -8.26 -0.68
N GLY A 85 10.90 -8.98 0.41
CA GLY A 85 9.97 -8.66 1.48
C GLY A 85 10.24 -9.56 2.69
N PHE A 86 9.62 -9.26 3.81
CA PHE A 86 9.79 -10.02 5.05
C PHE A 86 8.52 -10.01 5.89
N PHE A 87 8.45 -10.97 6.82
CA PHE A 87 7.46 -11.04 7.88
C PHE A 87 8.12 -10.66 9.20
N ALA A 88 7.36 -9.99 10.06
CA ALA A 88 7.73 -9.70 11.44
C ALA A 88 6.53 -9.97 12.36
N GLY A 89 6.77 -10.29 13.62
CA GLY A 89 5.70 -10.49 14.61
C GLY A 89 5.91 -11.70 15.49
N ASP A 90 4.87 -12.53 15.62
CA ASP A 90 4.86 -13.74 16.45
C ASP A 90 6.06 -14.65 16.14
N ARG A 91 6.88 -14.88 17.15
CA ARG A 91 8.12 -15.64 17.03
C ARG A 91 7.89 -17.08 16.57
N ASP A 92 6.87 -17.73 17.11
CA ASP A 92 6.62 -19.15 16.86
C ASP A 92 6.03 -19.34 15.46
N LEU A 93 5.10 -18.46 15.04
CA LEU A 93 4.60 -18.43 13.67
C LEU A 93 5.70 -18.14 12.65
N ILE A 94 6.62 -17.22 12.94
CA ILE A 94 7.77 -16.95 12.07
C ILE A 94 8.68 -18.17 11.94
N ALA A 95 8.92 -18.90 13.04
CA ALA A 95 9.72 -20.11 13.02
C ALA A 95 9.08 -21.22 12.19
N GLU A 96 7.77 -21.42 12.29
CA GLU A 96 7.02 -22.39 11.47
C GLU A 96 7.02 -22.02 9.99
N LEU A 97 6.76 -20.74 9.66
CA LEU A 97 6.83 -20.23 8.28
C LEU A 97 8.22 -20.42 7.69
N LEU A 98 9.28 -20.17 8.46
CA LEU A 98 10.66 -20.39 8.01
C LEU A 98 10.93 -21.87 7.74
N ALA A 99 10.45 -22.78 8.58
CA ALA A 99 10.60 -24.22 8.39
C ALA A 99 9.93 -24.69 7.08
N VAL A 100 8.71 -24.24 6.81
CA VAL A 100 8.00 -24.52 5.56
C VAL A 100 8.76 -23.96 4.36
N ARG A 101 9.16 -22.68 4.38
CA ARG A 101 9.88 -22.03 3.27
C ARG A 101 11.23 -22.68 2.97
N LYS A 102 11.95 -23.07 4.02
CA LYS A 102 13.27 -23.73 3.93
C LYS A 102 13.21 -25.04 3.13
N HIS A 103 12.14 -25.81 3.31
CA HIS A 103 11.98 -27.12 2.69
C HIS A 103 11.20 -27.09 1.35
N SER A 104 10.45 -26.04 1.08
CA SER A 104 9.68 -25.90 -0.16
C SER A 104 10.40 -25.11 -1.26
N GLY A 105 11.70 -24.83 -1.12
CA GLY A 105 12.49 -24.13 -2.13
C GLY A 105 12.18 -22.62 -2.24
N MET A 106 11.50 -22.03 -1.28
CA MET A 106 11.13 -20.61 -1.27
C MET A 106 12.11 -19.72 -0.50
N ILE A 107 13.38 -20.10 -0.48
CA ILE A 107 14.44 -19.30 0.14
C ILE A 107 14.85 -18.17 -0.81
N VAL A 108 14.88 -16.95 -0.28
CA VAL A 108 15.38 -15.78 -1.02
C VAL A 108 16.89 -15.96 -1.27
N PRO A 109 17.39 -15.80 -2.51
CA PRO A 109 18.81 -15.93 -2.82
C PRO A 109 19.67 -14.95 -2.02
N PHE A 110 20.88 -15.38 -1.61
CA PHE A 110 21.77 -14.58 -0.77
C PHE A 110 22.07 -13.16 -1.32
N PRO A 111 22.31 -12.96 -2.65
CA PRO A 111 22.51 -11.61 -3.18
C PRO A 111 21.30 -10.68 -2.95
N ILE A 112 20.09 -11.23 -3.01
CA ILE A 112 18.86 -10.48 -2.74
C ILE A 112 18.77 -10.13 -1.23
N GLN A 113 19.12 -11.08 -0.34
CA GLN A 113 19.17 -10.80 1.10
C GLN A 113 20.20 -9.71 1.42
N ALA A 114 21.36 -9.73 0.79
CA ALA A 114 22.36 -8.67 0.96
C ALA A 114 21.86 -7.31 0.48
N ALA A 115 21.17 -7.25 -0.65
CA ALA A 115 20.54 -6.04 -1.15
C ALA A 115 19.42 -5.53 -0.20
N MET A 116 18.62 -6.44 0.38
CA MET A 116 17.62 -6.10 1.40
C MET A 116 18.27 -5.47 2.63
N THR A 117 19.34 -6.11 3.14
CA THR A 117 20.07 -5.60 4.31
C THR A 117 20.62 -4.20 4.05
N ALA A 118 21.24 -3.97 2.89
CA ALA A 118 21.75 -2.65 2.51
C ALA A 118 20.63 -1.60 2.43
N ALA A 119 19.48 -1.94 1.81
CA ALA A 119 18.34 -1.04 1.69
C ALA A 119 17.68 -0.72 3.04
N LEU A 120 17.61 -1.68 3.96
CA LEU A 120 17.02 -1.50 5.30
C LEU A 120 17.99 -0.81 6.29
N SER A 121 19.26 -0.65 5.94
CA SER A 121 20.26 0.01 6.77
C SER A 121 20.39 1.51 6.52
N ASP A 122 19.72 2.06 5.49
CA ASP A 122 19.79 3.47 5.10
C ASP A 122 18.45 3.94 4.55
N ASP A 123 17.80 4.84 5.27
CA ASP A 123 16.50 5.41 4.90
C ASP A 123 16.59 6.62 3.93
N THR A 124 17.81 7.10 3.61
CA THR A 124 18.01 8.27 2.75
C THR A 124 17.30 8.14 1.41
N HIS A 125 17.36 6.95 0.77
CA HIS A 125 16.69 6.70 -0.50
C HIS A 125 15.16 6.63 -0.35
N VAL A 126 14.65 6.16 0.79
CA VAL A 126 13.22 6.09 1.10
C VAL A 126 12.67 7.52 1.24
N GLU A 127 13.34 8.37 2.01
CA GLU A 127 12.95 9.77 2.22
C GLU A 127 12.95 10.56 0.90
N ALA A 128 14.02 10.42 0.11
CA ALA A 128 14.13 11.06 -1.19
C ALA A 128 12.99 10.62 -2.15
N GLN A 129 12.67 9.34 -2.20
CA GLN A 129 11.61 8.82 -3.05
C GLN A 129 10.22 9.22 -2.53
N ARG A 130 10.02 9.21 -1.21
CA ARG A 130 8.78 9.69 -0.58
C ARG A 130 8.53 11.16 -0.92
N ALA A 131 9.54 12.01 -0.85
CA ALA A 131 9.43 13.42 -1.22
C ALA A 131 9.00 13.60 -2.69
N ARG A 132 9.53 12.79 -3.63
CA ARG A 132 9.10 12.81 -5.04
C ARG A 132 7.61 12.41 -5.18
N TYR A 133 7.17 11.37 -4.51
CA TYR A 133 5.77 10.96 -4.57
C TYR A 133 4.84 12.02 -3.96
N GLN A 134 5.26 12.65 -2.87
CA GLN A 134 4.52 13.75 -2.25
C GLN A 134 4.38 14.94 -3.22
N LEU A 135 5.45 15.30 -3.94
CA LEU A 135 5.42 16.35 -4.95
C LEU A 135 4.46 16.00 -6.10
N ARG A 136 4.52 14.76 -6.61
CA ARG A 136 3.59 14.29 -7.65
C ARG A 136 2.14 14.32 -7.18
N ARG A 137 1.90 13.87 -5.95
CA ARG A 137 0.55 13.92 -5.32
C ARG A 137 0.04 15.35 -5.20
N SER A 138 0.87 16.29 -4.75
CA SER A 138 0.49 17.69 -4.58
C SER A 138 0.09 18.38 -5.89
N ARG A 139 0.59 17.91 -7.03
CA ARG A 139 0.22 18.39 -8.37
C ARG A 139 -1.00 17.65 -8.93
N LEU A 140 -1.00 16.32 -8.86
CA LEU A 140 -2.03 15.51 -9.50
C LEU A 140 -3.38 15.56 -8.77
N LEU A 141 -3.39 15.54 -7.42
CA LEU A 141 -4.62 15.51 -6.63
C LEU A 141 -5.54 16.72 -6.88
N PRO A 142 -5.05 17.97 -6.89
CA PRO A 142 -5.89 19.12 -7.25
C PRO A 142 -6.43 19.02 -8.68
N ALA A 143 -5.60 18.66 -9.66
CA ALA A 143 -6.00 18.56 -11.05
C ALA A 143 -7.08 17.48 -11.28
N VAL A 144 -6.98 16.35 -10.59
CA VAL A 144 -8.01 15.30 -10.61
C VAL A 144 -9.33 15.84 -10.07
N ARG A 145 -9.29 16.58 -8.94
CA ARG A 145 -10.50 17.19 -8.36
C ARG A 145 -11.11 18.26 -9.27
N GLU A 146 -10.29 19.12 -9.87
CA GLU A 146 -10.71 20.17 -10.80
C GLU A 146 -11.35 19.58 -12.07
N ALA A 147 -10.89 18.41 -12.53
CA ALA A 147 -11.48 17.65 -13.63
C ALA A 147 -12.82 16.96 -13.28
N GLY A 148 -13.38 17.25 -12.10
CA GLY A 148 -14.70 16.77 -11.67
C GLY A 148 -14.69 15.41 -10.97
N PHE A 149 -13.54 14.93 -10.50
CA PHE A 149 -13.48 13.71 -9.71
C PHE A 149 -13.66 13.99 -8.21
N ARG A 150 -14.43 13.15 -7.54
CA ARG A 150 -14.30 12.94 -6.10
C ARG A 150 -13.14 11.98 -5.86
N VAL A 151 -12.24 12.31 -4.94
CA VAL A 151 -11.15 11.44 -4.50
C VAL A 151 -11.49 10.95 -3.11
N ASP A 152 -11.66 9.66 -2.99
CA ASP A 152 -12.03 9.01 -1.74
C ASP A 152 -10.77 8.50 -1.02
N ASP A 153 -10.75 8.61 0.31
CA ASP A 153 -9.61 8.24 1.16
C ASP A 153 -8.28 8.84 0.66
N SER A 154 -7.38 8.01 0.09
CA SER A 154 -6.08 8.43 -0.49
C SER A 154 -5.16 9.14 0.51
N GLU A 155 -5.24 8.75 1.78
CA GLU A 155 -4.48 9.31 2.92
C GLU A 155 -3.01 8.86 2.90
N ALA A 156 -2.75 7.73 2.22
CA ALA A 156 -1.43 7.12 2.10
C ALA A 156 -1.30 6.31 0.81
N GLY A 157 -0.12 5.69 0.59
CA GLY A 157 0.16 4.84 -0.55
C GLY A 157 0.53 5.62 -1.81
N LEU A 158 0.48 4.94 -2.95
CA LEU A 158 0.97 5.42 -4.24
C LEU A 158 -0.14 5.74 -5.22
N TYR A 159 -1.38 5.86 -4.74
CA TYR A 159 -2.54 5.93 -5.60
C TYR A 159 -3.53 7.01 -5.15
N LEU A 160 -4.27 7.56 -6.13
CA LEU A 160 -5.50 8.29 -5.89
C LEU A 160 -6.67 7.39 -6.33
N TRP A 161 -7.60 7.15 -5.44
CA TRP A 161 -8.82 6.40 -5.68
C TRP A 161 -9.95 7.39 -5.94
N ALA A 162 -10.38 7.46 -7.19
CA ALA A 162 -11.21 8.57 -7.65
C ALA A 162 -12.41 8.09 -8.47
N THR A 163 -13.50 8.84 -8.40
CA THR A 163 -14.73 8.56 -9.14
C THR A 163 -15.33 9.83 -9.74
N ARG A 164 -16.02 9.68 -10.85
CA ARG A 164 -16.92 10.70 -11.44
C ARG A 164 -18.38 10.32 -11.25
N ASP A 165 -18.66 9.37 -10.36
CA ASP A 165 -19.99 8.80 -10.11
C ASP A 165 -20.61 8.14 -11.34
N GLU A 166 -19.76 7.62 -12.25
CA GLU A 166 -20.11 6.85 -13.45
C GLU A 166 -19.34 5.51 -13.46
N GLY A 167 -19.65 4.63 -14.42
CA GLY A 167 -18.93 3.36 -14.55
C GLY A 167 -17.42 3.56 -14.77
N CYS A 168 -16.58 2.78 -14.08
CA CYS A 168 -15.12 2.92 -14.17
C CYS A 168 -14.61 2.77 -15.62
N ARG A 169 -15.28 1.99 -16.46
CA ARG A 169 -14.89 1.79 -17.86
C ARG A 169 -15.18 3.01 -18.71
N ASP A 170 -16.26 3.74 -18.44
CA ASP A 170 -16.58 5.01 -19.10
C ASP A 170 -15.58 6.09 -18.71
N THR A 171 -15.25 6.15 -17.42
CA THR A 171 -14.20 7.03 -16.90
C THR A 171 -12.83 6.72 -17.53
N VAL A 172 -12.45 5.44 -17.66
CA VAL A 172 -11.20 5.06 -18.33
C VAL A 172 -11.21 5.47 -19.81
N ALA A 173 -12.34 5.31 -20.52
CA ALA A 173 -12.48 5.76 -21.92
C ALA A 173 -12.34 7.28 -22.04
N TRP A 174 -12.95 8.04 -21.13
CA TRP A 174 -12.83 9.50 -21.05
C TRP A 174 -11.38 9.96 -20.81
N LEU A 175 -10.65 9.27 -19.90
CA LEU A 175 -9.23 9.52 -19.63
C LEU A 175 -8.35 9.15 -20.83
N ALA A 176 -8.64 8.03 -21.51
CA ALA A 176 -7.89 7.57 -22.67
C ALA A 176 -7.95 8.58 -23.83
N GLN A 177 -9.11 9.22 -24.07
CA GLN A 177 -9.25 10.31 -25.06
C GLN A 177 -8.33 11.50 -24.77
N ARG A 178 -7.90 11.65 -23.52
CA ARG A 178 -6.94 12.66 -23.04
C ARG A 178 -5.50 12.13 -22.97
N GLY A 179 -5.27 10.89 -23.44
CA GLY A 179 -3.96 10.24 -23.37
C GLY A 179 -3.53 9.93 -21.93
N ILE A 180 -4.47 9.72 -21.01
CA ILE A 180 -4.22 9.36 -19.62
C ILE A 180 -4.65 7.91 -19.40
N LEU A 181 -3.74 7.09 -18.87
CA LEU A 181 -4.01 5.70 -18.51
C LEU A 181 -4.21 5.59 -17.00
N ALA A 182 -5.38 5.12 -16.59
CA ALA A 182 -5.70 4.77 -15.20
C ALA A 182 -6.20 3.33 -15.12
N ALA A 183 -6.06 2.69 -13.97
CA ALA A 183 -6.60 1.36 -13.75
C ALA A 183 -8.09 1.45 -13.43
N PRO A 184 -8.96 0.67 -14.10
CA PRO A 184 -10.37 0.60 -13.75
C PRO A 184 -10.56 -0.09 -12.40
N GLY A 185 -11.53 0.39 -11.63
CA GLY A 185 -11.73 -0.05 -10.26
C GLY A 185 -12.35 -1.44 -10.13
N ASP A 186 -13.02 -1.94 -11.17
CA ASP A 186 -13.56 -3.30 -11.22
C ASP A 186 -12.47 -4.40 -11.10
N PHE A 187 -11.19 -4.06 -11.37
CA PHE A 187 -10.04 -4.96 -11.10
C PHE A 187 -9.86 -5.26 -9.61
N TYR A 188 -10.43 -4.42 -8.73
CA TYR A 188 -10.31 -4.53 -7.27
C TYR A 188 -11.59 -5.04 -6.59
N GLY A 189 -12.54 -5.51 -7.39
CA GLY A 189 -13.79 -6.11 -6.92
C GLY A 189 -15.02 -5.24 -7.17
N PRO A 190 -16.20 -5.74 -6.81
CA PRO A 190 -17.50 -5.14 -7.17
C PRO A 190 -17.72 -3.76 -6.55
N LEU A 191 -17.08 -3.44 -5.43
CA LEU A 191 -17.18 -2.12 -4.80
C LEU A 191 -16.39 -1.04 -5.55
N GLY A 192 -15.50 -1.44 -6.47
CA GLY A 192 -14.69 -0.54 -7.28
C GLY A 192 -15.31 -0.13 -8.62
N VAL A 193 -16.49 -0.62 -8.98
CA VAL A 193 -17.09 -0.47 -10.33
C VAL A 193 -17.28 0.98 -10.80
N ASN A 194 -17.32 1.93 -9.87
CA ASN A 194 -17.47 3.36 -10.18
C ASN A 194 -16.18 4.17 -9.92
N HIS A 195 -15.05 3.51 -9.69
CA HIS A 195 -13.80 4.19 -9.38
C HIS A 195 -12.72 3.88 -10.41
N VAL A 196 -11.73 4.75 -10.48
CA VAL A 196 -10.47 4.51 -11.18
C VAL A 196 -9.30 4.78 -10.22
N ARG A 197 -8.17 4.12 -10.46
CA ARG A 197 -6.96 4.30 -9.66
C ARG A 197 -5.90 5.01 -10.49
N PHE A 198 -5.54 6.24 -10.12
CA PHE A 198 -4.36 6.94 -10.63
C PHE A 198 -3.12 6.52 -9.85
N ALA A 199 -1.97 6.37 -10.52
CA ALA A 199 -0.72 5.99 -9.89
C ALA A 199 0.26 7.16 -9.85
N LEU A 200 0.93 7.37 -8.71
CA LEU A 200 1.99 8.36 -8.53
C LEU A 200 3.37 7.85 -9.02
N THR A 201 3.43 6.63 -9.54
CA THR A 201 4.67 5.96 -9.94
C THR A 201 5.15 6.33 -11.35
N ALA A 202 4.37 7.09 -12.12
CA ALA A 202 4.81 7.64 -13.40
C ALA A 202 5.94 8.66 -13.21
N THR A 203 6.68 8.99 -14.28
CA THR A 203 7.72 10.03 -14.22
C THR A 203 7.12 11.42 -13.99
N ASP A 204 7.93 12.37 -13.57
CA ASP A 204 7.47 13.74 -13.27
C ASP A 204 6.86 14.39 -14.51
N GLU A 205 7.47 14.20 -15.70
CA GLU A 205 6.99 14.72 -16.99
C GLU A 205 5.61 14.14 -17.36
N ARG A 206 5.37 12.85 -17.04
CA ARG A 206 4.08 12.21 -17.30
C ARG A 206 3.01 12.70 -16.33
N ILE A 207 3.36 12.95 -15.08
CA ILE A 207 2.44 13.56 -14.11
C ILE A 207 2.09 14.99 -14.56
N ASP A 208 3.07 15.80 -14.93
CA ASP A 208 2.84 17.18 -15.40
C ASP A 208 1.99 17.21 -16.69
N ALA A 209 2.24 16.27 -17.61
CA ALA A 209 1.41 16.13 -18.81
C ALA A 209 -0.03 15.71 -18.48
N ALA A 210 -0.23 14.82 -17.48
CA ALA A 210 -1.57 14.44 -17.04
C ALA A 210 -2.30 15.62 -16.38
N VAL A 211 -1.62 16.40 -15.54
CA VAL A 211 -2.17 17.62 -14.93
C VAL A 211 -2.64 18.58 -16.03
N ALA A 212 -1.78 18.93 -16.98
CA ALA A 212 -2.13 19.84 -18.07
C ALA A 212 -3.33 19.37 -18.92
N ARG A 213 -3.49 18.05 -19.12
CA ARG A 213 -4.58 17.47 -19.89
C ARG A 213 -5.89 17.36 -19.10
N LEU A 214 -5.84 17.32 -17.77
CA LEU A 214 -7.01 17.31 -16.91
C LEU A 214 -7.61 18.71 -16.71
N THR A 215 -6.76 19.76 -16.81
CA THR A 215 -7.15 21.15 -16.59
C THR A 215 -7.38 21.94 -17.91
N ALA A 216 -7.20 21.31 -19.06
CA ALA A 216 -7.52 21.88 -20.37
C ALA A 216 -9.00 21.65 -20.74
#